data_47e4dccf0034039469023be3c7cfe88a
#
_entry.id   47e4dccf0034039469023be3c7cfe88a
#
_cell.length_a   1.000
_cell.length_b   1.000
_cell.length_c   1.000
_cell.angle_alpha   90.00
_cell.angle_beta   90.00
_cell.angle_gamma   90.00
#
_symmetry.space_group_name_H-M   'P 1'
#
loop_
_entity.id
_entity.type
_entity.pdbx_description
1 polymer ?
#
loop_
_entity_poly.entity_id
_entity_poly.type
_entity_poly.pdbx_seq_one_letter_code
_entity_poly.pdbx_strand_id
1 'polypeptide(L)'
;FRADQKLALLGRRRDETGSMARALTHMRQEMVKVVNGITSHSKELFDASANMSETAAHTTASVNDVEKAISEIAQGATSQAQETQTATENVILMGNMIEDTNKEIEELRNSARGMRSSAEKALDILKQLNEVNNQTKAAIGTIYEQTNTTNASALKIKEATDIITDIAEETNLLSLNASIEAARAGEQGRGFAVVASQIQKLAEQSNESARQIGDIINQLMADSEKSVDTMKDVQQVIGRQDEYVANTEESFHEVNDGIQKSIDGIRTIAEKTEQLDQARVKVVDVVQNLTAIAEENAAGTEETSASAAEVGNTMTQMADEAKHLSDIANKMEENVNVFVVDET
;
A
#
# COMPACT_ATOMS: atom_id res chain seq x y z
N PHE A 1 -98.02 -26.11 16.25
CA PHE A 1 -98.56 -27.43 15.82
C PHE A 1 -98.64 -28.44 17.01
N ARG A 2 -99.40 -28.10 18.03
CA ARG A 2 -99.62 -28.98 19.18
C ARG A 2 -100.35 -30.26 18.75
N ALA A 3 -100.05 -31.36 19.36
CA ALA A 3 -100.71 -32.62 19.15
C ALA A 3 -102.18 -32.49 19.66
N ASP A 4 -103.14 -32.57 18.79
CA ASP A 4 -104.57 -32.53 19.14
C ASP A 4 -105.06 -33.95 19.41
N GLN A 5 -105.25 -34.23 20.73
CA GLN A 5 -105.79 -35.51 21.19
C GLN A 5 -107.15 -35.87 20.51
N LYS A 6 -107.95 -34.87 20.17
CA LYS A 6 -109.18 -35.11 19.46
C LYS A 6 -108.96 -35.58 18.01
N LEU A 7 -107.92 -35.01 17.34
CA LEU A 7 -107.53 -35.44 15.98
C LEU A 7 -106.99 -36.88 15.99
N ALA A 8 -106.21 -37.24 17.01
CA ALA A 8 -105.72 -38.62 17.19
C ALA A 8 -106.81 -39.62 17.43
N LEU A 9 -107.86 -39.23 18.20
CA LEU A 9 -109.10 -40.06 18.42
C LEU A 9 -109.91 -40.22 17.17
N LEU A 10 -110.11 -39.16 16.38
CA LEU A 10 -110.81 -39.19 15.09
C LEU A 10 -110.05 -40.04 14.07
N GLY A 11 -108.77 -40.07 14.06
CA GLY A 11 -107.92 -40.90 13.19
C GLY A 11 -108.12 -42.42 13.37
N ARG A 12 -108.69 -42.87 14.46
CA ARG A 12 -109.05 -44.26 14.72
C ARG A 12 -110.33 -44.72 14.01
N ARG A 13 -111.14 -43.79 13.46
CA ARG A 13 -112.36 -44.14 12.69
C ARG A 13 -112.02 -44.71 11.33
N ARG A 14 -112.85 -45.57 10.80
CA ARG A 14 -112.69 -46.25 9.50
C ARG A 14 -113.43 -45.58 8.38
N ASP A 15 -114.05 -44.46 8.62
CA ASP A 15 -114.82 -43.62 7.66
C ASP A 15 -113.99 -42.47 7.06
N GLU A 16 -114.53 -41.68 6.23
CA GLU A 16 -113.93 -40.52 5.55
C GLU A 16 -113.35 -39.53 6.56
N THR A 17 -113.98 -39.34 7.67
CA THR A 17 -113.53 -38.47 8.77
C THR A 17 -112.26 -38.98 9.36
N GLY A 18 -112.10 -40.32 9.55
CA GLY A 18 -110.91 -40.94 10.01
C GLY A 18 -109.75 -40.82 9.01
N SER A 19 -110.11 -40.94 7.72
CA SER A 19 -109.07 -40.73 6.65
C SER A 19 -108.57 -39.29 6.61
N MET A 20 -109.41 -38.27 6.72
CA MET A 20 -109.06 -36.87 6.81
C MET A 20 -108.19 -36.57 8.05
N ALA A 21 -108.56 -37.15 9.21
CA ALA A 21 -107.75 -36.94 10.44
C ALA A 21 -106.39 -37.53 10.33
N ARG A 22 -106.19 -38.70 9.68
CA ARG A 22 -104.85 -39.27 9.39
C ARG A 22 -104.03 -38.40 8.43
N ALA A 23 -104.70 -37.92 7.35
CA ALA A 23 -104.02 -37.03 6.40
C ALA A 23 -103.58 -35.71 7.04
N LEU A 24 -104.40 -35.09 7.90
CA LEU A 24 -104.03 -33.88 8.66
C LEU A 24 -102.94 -34.18 9.68
N THR A 25 -102.96 -35.32 10.33
CA THR A 25 -101.89 -35.74 11.26
C THR A 25 -100.56 -35.90 10.51
N HIS A 26 -100.57 -36.56 9.35
CA HIS A 26 -99.42 -36.73 8.52
C HIS A 26 -98.88 -35.38 8.05
N MET A 27 -99.75 -34.53 7.51
CA MET A 27 -99.35 -33.16 7.09
C MET A 27 -98.78 -32.39 8.25
N ARG A 28 -99.35 -32.43 9.44
CA ARG A 28 -98.77 -31.81 10.65
C ARG A 28 -97.36 -32.36 10.95
N GLN A 29 -97.15 -33.70 10.93
CA GLN A 29 -95.86 -34.30 11.18
C GLN A 29 -94.79 -33.85 10.17
N GLU A 30 -95.17 -33.82 8.89
CA GLU A 30 -94.24 -33.34 7.88
C GLU A 30 -93.92 -31.81 8.03
N MET A 31 -94.97 -31.01 8.39
CA MET A 31 -94.67 -29.57 8.72
C MET A 31 -93.79 -29.41 9.94
N VAL A 32 -93.93 -30.23 10.99
CA VAL A 32 -93.02 -30.19 12.15
C VAL A 32 -91.55 -30.52 11.74
N LYS A 33 -91.39 -31.53 10.87
CA LYS A 33 -90.04 -31.84 10.35
C LYS A 33 -89.42 -30.68 9.56
N VAL A 34 -90.19 -30.05 8.71
CA VAL A 34 -89.77 -28.89 7.91
C VAL A 34 -89.37 -27.73 8.84
N VAL A 35 -90.19 -27.41 9.85
CA VAL A 35 -89.99 -26.36 10.82
C VAL A 35 -88.65 -26.62 11.63
N ASN A 36 -88.52 -27.83 12.16
CA ASN A 36 -87.29 -28.20 12.90
C ASN A 36 -86.07 -28.21 11.97
N GLY A 37 -86.20 -28.64 10.72
CA GLY A 37 -85.11 -28.58 9.72
C GLY A 37 -84.68 -27.14 9.43
N ILE A 38 -85.70 -26.22 9.23
CA ILE A 38 -85.35 -24.80 9.03
C ILE A 38 -84.64 -24.21 10.26
N THR A 39 -85.12 -24.48 11.47
CA THR A 39 -84.53 -24.02 12.72
C THR A 39 -83.10 -24.51 12.85
N SER A 40 -82.78 -25.81 12.60
CA SER A 40 -81.44 -26.36 12.62
C SER A 40 -80.53 -25.70 11.59
N HIS A 41 -80.99 -25.57 10.34
CA HIS A 41 -80.19 -24.96 9.28
C HIS A 41 -79.99 -23.45 9.47
N SER A 42 -80.96 -22.75 10.06
CA SER A 42 -80.81 -21.32 10.44
C SER A 42 -79.69 -21.16 11.49
N LYS A 43 -79.68 -22.03 12.48
CA LYS A 43 -78.61 -22.02 13.49
C LYS A 43 -77.23 -22.34 12.91
N GLU A 44 -77.15 -23.38 12.06
CA GLU A 44 -75.93 -23.72 11.34
C GLU A 44 -75.42 -22.55 10.47
N LEU A 45 -76.37 -21.87 9.76
CA LEU A 45 -76.06 -20.70 8.94
C LEU A 45 -75.53 -19.50 9.80
N PHE A 46 -76.18 -19.27 10.97
CA PHE A 46 -75.78 -18.24 11.90
C PHE A 46 -74.33 -18.50 12.44
N ASP A 47 -74.10 -19.74 12.88
CA ASP A 47 -72.75 -20.13 13.39
C ASP A 47 -71.69 -20.05 12.27
N ALA A 48 -71.97 -20.47 11.06
CA ALA A 48 -71.10 -20.35 9.90
C ALA A 48 -70.78 -18.90 9.53
N SER A 49 -71.79 -18.03 9.61
CA SER A 49 -71.63 -16.59 9.36
C SER A 49 -70.82 -15.91 10.42
N ALA A 50 -70.99 -16.28 11.70
CA ALA A 50 -70.19 -15.75 12.79
C ALA A 50 -68.66 -16.14 12.60
N ASN A 51 -68.40 -17.40 12.28
CA ASN A 51 -67.04 -17.90 11.99
C ASN A 51 -66.44 -17.20 10.75
N MET A 52 -67.24 -16.95 9.70
CA MET A 52 -66.77 -16.23 8.51
C MET A 52 -66.41 -14.78 8.82
N SER A 53 -67.20 -14.09 9.65
CA SER A 53 -66.89 -12.72 10.10
C SER A 53 -65.62 -12.66 10.93
N GLU A 54 -65.42 -13.64 11.84
CA GLU A 54 -64.17 -13.74 12.65
C GLU A 54 -62.97 -13.99 11.76
N THR A 55 -63.09 -14.91 10.79
CA THR A 55 -61.99 -15.19 9.84
C THR A 55 -61.65 -13.97 9.00
N ALA A 56 -62.66 -13.22 8.53
CA ALA A 56 -62.43 -11.98 7.78
C ALA A 56 -61.69 -10.92 8.63
N ALA A 57 -62.11 -10.75 9.88
CA ALA A 57 -61.46 -9.81 10.82
C ALA A 57 -60.01 -10.22 11.10
N HIS A 58 -59.73 -11.50 11.32
CA HIS A 58 -58.38 -12.00 11.55
C HIS A 58 -57.46 -11.84 10.31
N THR A 59 -58.02 -12.12 9.13
CA THR A 59 -57.29 -11.94 7.87
C THR A 59 -57.01 -10.47 7.61
N THR A 60 -57.93 -9.55 7.90
CA THR A 60 -57.70 -8.11 7.81
C THR A 60 -56.57 -7.65 8.73
N ALA A 61 -56.48 -8.15 9.95
CA ALA A 61 -55.36 -7.86 10.87
C ALA A 61 -54.03 -8.35 10.28
N SER A 62 -54.01 -9.56 9.70
CA SER A 62 -52.81 -10.11 9.03
C SER A 62 -52.39 -9.26 7.82
N VAL A 63 -53.33 -8.75 7.02
CA VAL A 63 -53.07 -7.85 5.89
C VAL A 63 -52.40 -6.56 6.38
N ASN A 64 -52.88 -5.96 7.47
CA ASN A 64 -52.24 -4.77 8.06
C ASN A 64 -50.80 -5.01 8.51
N ASP A 65 -50.48 -6.21 9.04
CA ASP A 65 -49.11 -6.59 9.40
C ASP A 65 -48.26 -6.76 8.14
N VAL A 66 -48.78 -7.32 7.07
CA VAL A 66 -48.13 -7.42 5.75
C VAL A 66 -47.84 -6.02 5.18
N GLU A 67 -48.82 -5.08 5.25
CA GLU A 67 -48.62 -3.68 4.79
C GLU A 67 -47.46 -2.98 5.54
N LYS A 68 -47.33 -3.21 6.84
CA LYS A 68 -46.19 -2.68 7.60
C LYS A 68 -44.87 -3.27 7.11
N ALA A 69 -44.79 -4.59 6.92
CA ALA A 69 -43.59 -5.24 6.41
C ALA A 69 -43.22 -4.74 5.00
N ILE A 70 -44.21 -4.53 4.13
CA ILE A 70 -44.06 -3.93 2.79
C ILE A 70 -43.42 -2.53 2.90
N SER A 71 -43.93 -1.69 3.82
CA SER A 71 -43.41 -0.35 4.04
C SER A 71 -41.92 -0.38 4.51
N GLU A 72 -41.57 -1.33 5.39
CA GLU A 72 -40.20 -1.52 5.85
C GLU A 72 -39.27 -1.98 4.70
N ILE A 73 -39.74 -2.89 3.82
CA ILE A 73 -38.97 -3.32 2.66
C ILE A 73 -38.77 -2.18 1.66
N ALA A 74 -39.80 -1.37 1.40
CA ALA A 74 -39.70 -0.20 0.51
C ALA A 74 -38.69 0.83 1.03
N GLN A 75 -38.71 1.11 2.34
CA GLN A 75 -37.71 1.95 2.99
C GLN A 75 -36.31 1.36 2.88
N GLY A 76 -36.18 0.05 3.09
CA GLY A 76 -34.91 -0.69 2.94
C GLY A 76 -34.36 -0.62 1.52
N ALA A 77 -35.22 -0.81 0.50
CA ALA A 77 -34.85 -0.70 -0.91
C ALA A 77 -34.34 0.71 -1.26
N THR A 78 -35.02 1.76 -0.76
CA THR A 78 -34.58 3.15 -0.93
C THR A 78 -33.20 3.40 -0.29
N SER A 79 -33.01 2.93 0.95
CA SER A 79 -31.72 3.05 1.64
C SER A 79 -30.60 2.28 0.92
N GLN A 80 -30.91 1.09 0.42
CA GLN A 80 -29.97 0.27 -0.37
C GLN A 80 -29.55 0.98 -1.66
N ALA A 81 -30.48 1.61 -2.37
CA ALA A 81 -30.16 2.40 -3.57
C ALA A 81 -29.21 3.55 -3.25
N GLN A 82 -29.43 4.28 -2.15
CA GLN A 82 -28.57 5.37 -1.71
C GLN A 82 -27.15 4.88 -1.32
N GLU A 83 -27.07 3.77 -0.59
CA GLU A 83 -25.78 3.16 -0.21
C GLU A 83 -25.01 2.67 -1.44
N THR A 84 -25.70 2.09 -2.41
CA THR A 84 -25.13 1.62 -3.66
C THR A 84 -24.61 2.78 -4.52
N GLN A 85 -25.30 3.92 -4.52
CA GLN A 85 -24.82 5.14 -5.17
C GLN A 85 -23.50 5.61 -4.53
N THR A 86 -23.44 5.65 -3.20
CA THR A 86 -22.21 6.01 -2.46
C THR A 86 -21.08 5.02 -2.73
N ALA A 87 -21.39 3.73 -2.81
CA ALA A 87 -20.41 2.70 -3.16
C ALA A 87 -19.87 2.91 -4.58
N THR A 88 -20.73 3.28 -5.54
CA THR A 88 -20.32 3.62 -6.91
C THR A 88 -19.31 4.78 -6.94
N GLU A 89 -19.58 5.85 -6.20
CA GLU A 89 -18.67 7.01 -6.09
C GLU A 89 -17.30 6.61 -5.50
N ASN A 90 -17.31 5.78 -4.46
CA ASN A 90 -16.08 5.26 -3.86
C ASN A 90 -15.28 4.38 -4.83
N VAL A 91 -15.93 3.57 -5.66
CA VAL A 91 -15.28 2.75 -6.68
C VAL A 91 -14.65 3.60 -7.79
N ILE A 92 -15.30 4.70 -8.18
CA ILE A 92 -14.73 5.67 -9.13
C ILE A 92 -13.49 6.34 -8.51
N LEU A 93 -13.57 6.79 -7.27
CA LEU A 93 -12.43 7.34 -6.54
C LEU A 93 -11.26 6.35 -6.45
N MET A 94 -11.55 5.08 -6.16
CA MET A 94 -10.56 4.01 -6.13
C MET A 94 -9.86 3.84 -7.49
N GLY A 95 -10.59 3.96 -8.60
CA GLY A 95 -10.02 3.94 -9.95
C GLY A 95 -9.03 5.09 -10.18
N ASN A 96 -9.36 6.30 -9.77
CA ASN A 96 -8.47 7.45 -9.87
C ASN A 96 -7.20 7.26 -9.02
N MET A 97 -7.34 6.75 -7.79
CA MET A 97 -6.19 6.45 -6.91
C MET A 97 -5.26 5.40 -7.50
N ILE A 98 -5.80 4.37 -8.17
CA ILE A 98 -5.03 3.34 -8.87
C ILE A 98 -4.27 3.97 -10.04
N GLU A 99 -4.90 4.83 -10.82
CA GLU A 99 -4.24 5.54 -11.93
C GLU A 99 -3.09 6.43 -11.43
N ASP A 100 -3.30 7.19 -10.36
CA ASP A 100 -2.27 8.03 -9.76
C ASP A 100 -1.11 7.19 -9.18
N THR A 101 -1.42 6.08 -8.52
CA THR A 101 -0.41 5.12 -8.05
C THR A 101 0.43 4.57 -9.20
N ASN A 102 -0.17 4.27 -10.35
CA ASN A 102 0.57 3.82 -11.54
C ASN A 102 1.52 4.90 -12.09
N LYS A 103 1.13 6.18 -12.05
CA LYS A 103 2.02 7.30 -12.42
C LYS A 103 3.21 7.39 -11.47
N GLU A 104 2.96 7.31 -10.15
CA GLU A 104 4.02 7.32 -9.14
C GLU A 104 4.99 6.13 -9.31
N ILE A 105 4.49 4.94 -9.63
CA ILE A 105 5.30 3.75 -9.94
C ILE A 105 6.25 4.02 -11.12
N GLU A 106 5.79 4.65 -12.19
CA GLU A 106 6.65 4.99 -13.34
C GLU A 106 7.71 6.05 -12.98
N GLU A 107 7.36 7.05 -12.18
CA GLU A 107 8.33 8.03 -11.67
C GLU A 107 9.40 7.40 -10.80
N LEU A 108 9.01 6.51 -9.87
CA LEU A 108 9.93 5.75 -9.03
C LEU A 108 10.85 4.85 -9.87
N ARG A 109 10.33 4.19 -10.90
CA ARG A 109 11.10 3.37 -11.82
C ARG A 109 12.16 4.17 -12.57
N ASN A 110 11.79 5.37 -13.05
CA ASN A 110 12.71 6.29 -13.71
C ASN A 110 13.78 6.82 -12.75
N SER A 111 13.39 7.17 -11.52
CA SER A 111 14.32 7.60 -10.47
C SER A 111 15.31 6.50 -10.10
N ALA A 112 14.86 5.26 -9.91
CA ALA A 112 15.71 4.12 -9.62
C ALA A 112 16.72 3.82 -10.76
N ARG A 113 16.30 3.95 -12.02
CA ARG A 113 17.21 3.85 -13.17
C ARG A 113 18.25 4.96 -13.18
N GLY A 114 17.85 6.19 -12.87
CA GLY A 114 18.75 7.34 -12.75
C GLY A 114 19.79 7.15 -11.64
N MET A 115 19.36 6.69 -10.46
CA MET A 115 20.26 6.37 -9.34
C MET A 115 21.26 5.28 -9.71
N ARG A 116 20.82 4.20 -10.37
CA ARG A 116 21.71 3.13 -10.86
C ARG A 116 22.77 3.66 -11.81
N SER A 117 22.36 4.45 -12.81
CA SER A 117 23.32 5.05 -13.76
C SER A 117 24.33 5.96 -13.06
N SER A 118 23.91 6.70 -12.02
CA SER A 118 24.81 7.55 -11.22
C SER A 118 25.78 6.73 -10.38
N ALA A 119 25.31 5.63 -9.77
CA ALA A 119 26.18 4.72 -9.01
C ALA A 119 27.21 4.03 -9.92
N GLU A 120 26.82 3.57 -11.10
CA GLU A 120 27.72 2.98 -12.09
C GLU A 120 28.80 3.98 -12.54
N LYS A 121 28.45 5.25 -12.78
CA LYS A 121 29.41 6.32 -13.10
C LYS A 121 30.37 6.60 -11.94
N ALA A 122 29.87 6.59 -10.69
CA ALA A 122 30.71 6.79 -9.52
C ALA A 122 31.77 5.67 -9.36
N LEU A 123 31.37 4.41 -9.57
CA LEU A 123 32.29 3.26 -9.58
C LEU A 123 33.34 3.37 -10.68
N ASP A 124 33.00 3.85 -11.87
CA ASP A 124 33.97 4.08 -12.96
C ASP A 124 34.96 5.18 -12.57
N ILE A 125 34.49 6.27 -11.96
CA ILE A 125 35.40 7.35 -11.45
C ILE A 125 36.32 6.82 -10.36
N LEU A 126 35.86 5.98 -9.43
CA LEU A 126 36.71 5.36 -8.41
C LEU A 126 37.79 4.45 -9.02
N LYS A 127 37.44 3.70 -10.07
CA LYS A 127 38.39 2.91 -10.82
C LYS A 127 39.49 3.76 -11.46
N GLN A 128 39.13 4.89 -12.09
CA GLN A 128 40.08 5.86 -12.65
C GLN A 128 40.94 6.49 -11.56
N LEU A 129 40.37 6.83 -10.40
CA LEU A 129 41.11 7.36 -9.26
C LEU A 129 42.13 6.36 -8.73
N ASN A 130 41.79 5.09 -8.65
CA ASN A 130 42.72 4.01 -8.26
C ASN A 130 43.89 3.92 -9.25
N GLU A 131 43.67 4.04 -10.55
CA GLU A 131 44.72 4.06 -11.56
C GLU A 131 45.65 5.27 -11.41
N VAL A 132 45.09 6.47 -11.17
CA VAL A 132 45.87 7.70 -10.90
C VAL A 132 46.70 7.55 -9.61
N ASN A 133 46.17 6.95 -8.56
CA ASN A 133 46.91 6.65 -7.33
C ASN A 133 48.11 5.75 -7.59
N ASN A 134 47.90 4.68 -8.38
CA ASN A 134 49.00 3.77 -8.73
C ASN A 134 50.09 4.47 -9.56
N GLN A 135 49.73 5.33 -10.51
CA GLN A 135 50.66 6.16 -11.27
C GLN A 135 51.43 7.12 -10.34
N THR A 136 50.74 7.73 -9.37
CA THR A 136 51.35 8.63 -8.38
C THR A 136 52.33 7.88 -7.50
N LYS A 137 52.03 6.67 -7.01
CA LYS A 137 52.97 5.80 -6.29
C LYS A 137 54.25 5.52 -7.08
N ALA A 138 54.07 5.15 -8.35
CA ALA A 138 55.21 4.88 -9.21
C ALA A 138 56.09 6.12 -9.42
N ALA A 139 55.46 7.30 -9.64
CA ALA A 139 56.20 8.57 -9.76
C ALA A 139 56.99 8.93 -8.50
N ILE A 140 56.36 8.81 -7.32
CA ILE A 140 57.04 9.05 -6.03
C ILE A 140 58.22 8.07 -5.83
N GLY A 141 58.04 6.79 -6.18
CA GLY A 141 59.13 5.81 -6.15
C GLY A 141 60.30 6.23 -7.04
N THR A 142 60.05 6.71 -8.25
CA THR A 142 61.09 7.21 -9.17
C THR A 142 61.81 8.44 -8.61
N ILE A 143 61.07 9.40 -8.03
CA ILE A 143 61.67 10.61 -7.44
C ILE A 143 62.54 10.22 -6.22
N TYR A 144 62.08 9.26 -5.41
CA TYR A 144 62.86 8.74 -4.27
C TYR A 144 64.23 8.16 -4.71
N GLU A 145 64.22 7.30 -5.73
CA GLU A 145 65.48 6.73 -6.29
C GLU A 145 66.39 7.81 -6.85
N GLN A 146 65.85 8.80 -7.56
CA GLN A 146 66.57 9.89 -8.15
C GLN A 146 67.22 10.80 -7.08
N THR A 147 66.51 11.07 -5.98
CA THR A 147 67.02 11.86 -4.85
C THR A 147 68.11 11.12 -4.15
N ASN A 148 68.01 9.81 -3.93
CA ASN A 148 69.07 8.99 -3.38
C ASN A 148 70.35 8.99 -4.26
N THR A 149 70.18 8.90 -5.60
CA THR A 149 71.27 9.00 -6.56
C THR A 149 71.95 10.37 -6.51
N THR A 150 71.12 11.43 -6.39
CA THR A 150 71.64 12.81 -6.22
C THR A 150 72.46 12.95 -4.95
N ASN A 151 71.96 12.40 -3.82
CA ASN A 151 72.72 12.41 -2.54
C ASN A 151 74.03 11.63 -2.62
N ALA A 152 74.02 10.45 -3.25
CA ALA A 152 75.25 9.67 -3.49
C ALA A 152 76.25 10.41 -4.38
N SER A 153 75.80 11.20 -5.35
CA SER A 153 76.66 12.04 -6.21
C SER A 153 77.21 13.23 -5.44
N ALA A 154 76.39 13.86 -4.58
CA ALA A 154 76.81 14.94 -3.69
C ALA A 154 77.92 14.48 -2.73
N LEU A 155 77.81 13.27 -2.16
CA LEU A 155 78.91 12.67 -1.31
C LEU A 155 80.23 12.53 -2.06
N LYS A 156 80.23 12.06 -3.33
CA LYS A 156 81.44 11.95 -4.15
C LYS A 156 82.00 13.31 -4.46
N ILE A 157 81.18 14.35 -4.68
CA ILE A 157 81.66 15.72 -4.93
C ILE A 157 82.30 16.26 -3.63
N LYS A 158 81.70 15.99 -2.46
CA LYS A 158 82.29 16.39 -1.16
C LYS A 158 83.65 15.80 -0.97
N GLU A 159 83.83 14.50 -1.18
CA GLU A 159 85.10 13.79 -1.08
C GLU A 159 86.19 14.42 -2.03
N ALA A 160 85.79 14.72 -3.28
CA ALA A 160 86.68 15.39 -4.22
C ALA A 160 87.02 16.83 -3.77
N THR A 161 86.11 17.55 -3.17
CA THR A 161 86.31 18.91 -2.64
C THR A 161 87.22 18.90 -1.43
N ASP A 162 87.07 17.89 -0.55
CA ASP A 162 88.00 17.74 0.60
C ASP A 162 89.42 17.48 0.11
N ILE A 163 89.59 16.63 -0.93
CA ILE A 163 90.96 16.43 -1.56
C ILE A 163 91.52 17.72 -2.14
N ILE A 164 90.68 18.55 -2.79
CA ILE A 164 91.12 19.86 -3.35
C ILE A 164 91.54 20.79 -2.22
N THR A 165 90.87 20.79 -1.10
CA THR A 165 91.18 21.54 0.10
C THR A 165 92.59 21.11 0.62
N ASP A 166 92.83 19.81 0.76
CA ASP A 166 94.07 19.26 1.19
C ASP A 166 95.25 19.64 0.25
N ILE A 167 95.03 19.53 -1.07
CA ILE A 167 96.04 19.96 -2.08
C ILE A 167 96.31 21.48 -1.99
N ALA A 168 95.28 22.29 -1.78
CA ALA A 168 95.42 23.73 -1.65
C ALA A 168 96.22 24.09 -0.37
N GLU A 169 95.98 23.43 0.76
CA GLU A 169 96.73 23.59 2.00
C GLU A 169 98.15 23.18 1.84
N GLU A 170 98.46 22.02 1.25
CA GLU A 170 99.79 21.57 0.96
C GLU A 170 100.54 22.50 0.00
N THR A 171 99.87 23.01 -1.06
CA THR A 171 100.41 23.98 -2.02
C THR A 171 100.72 25.31 -1.32
N ASN A 172 99.83 25.74 -0.41
CA ASN A 172 100.05 26.95 0.40
C ASN A 172 101.30 26.82 1.28
N LEU A 173 101.46 25.66 1.96
CA LEU A 173 102.68 25.37 2.77
C LEU A 173 103.96 25.27 1.92
N LEU A 174 103.88 24.63 0.73
CA LEU A 174 105.04 24.55 -0.18
C LEU A 174 105.40 25.93 -0.72
N SER A 175 104.43 26.76 -1.09
CA SER A 175 104.71 28.12 -1.56
C SER A 175 105.29 29.04 -0.45
N LEU A 176 104.78 28.86 0.81
CA LEU A 176 105.30 29.56 1.95
C LEU A 176 106.77 29.17 2.19
N ASN A 177 107.11 27.87 2.17
CA ASN A 177 108.48 27.39 2.27
C ASN A 177 109.37 27.93 1.12
N ALA A 178 108.85 27.96 -0.14
CA ALA A 178 109.55 28.54 -1.28
C ALA A 178 109.80 30.05 -1.10
N SER A 179 108.78 30.77 -0.56
CA SER A 179 108.89 32.21 -0.25
C SER A 179 110.00 32.48 0.81
N ILE A 180 110.06 31.63 1.83
CA ILE A 180 111.11 31.72 2.87
C ILE A 180 112.48 31.48 2.27
N GLU A 181 112.70 30.47 1.45
CA GLU A 181 113.95 30.17 0.83
C GLU A 181 114.38 31.21 -0.23
N ALA A 182 113.45 31.76 -0.97
CA ALA A 182 113.66 32.89 -1.89
C ALA A 182 114.14 34.15 -1.12
N ALA A 183 113.55 34.45 0.04
CA ALA A 183 114.01 35.55 0.91
C ALA A 183 115.41 35.29 1.44
N ARG A 184 115.74 34.05 1.70
CA ARG A 184 117.10 33.63 2.18
C ARG A 184 118.20 33.79 1.11
N ALA A 185 117.85 33.63 -0.20
CA ALA A 185 118.71 33.82 -1.34
C ALA A 185 119.02 35.29 -1.68
N GLY A 186 118.45 36.27 -1.00
CA GLY A 186 118.66 37.69 -1.14
C GLY A 186 118.25 38.23 -2.55
N GLU A 187 119.05 39.10 -3.13
CA GLU A 187 118.81 39.73 -4.44
C GLU A 187 118.64 38.71 -5.59
N GLN A 188 119.26 37.54 -5.54
CA GLN A 188 119.14 36.50 -6.57
C GLN A 188 117.79 35.73 -6.49
N GLY A 189 117.11 35.76 -5.34
CA GLY A 189 115.84 35.10 -5.14
C GLY A 189 114.60 35.92 -5.43
N ARG A 190 114.73 37.20 -5.77
CA ARG A 190 113.57 38.14 -5.93
C ARG A 190 112.55 37.69 -6.93
N GLY A 191 112.92 37.14 -8.09
CA GLY A 191 111.96 36.58 -9.09
C GLY A 191 111.21 35.34 -8.56
N PHE A 192 111.92 34.46 -7.82
CA PHE A 192 111.32 33.28 -7.17
C PHE A 192 110.34 33.65 -6.05
N ALA A 193 110.65 34.68 -5.25
CA ALA A 193 109.74 35.19 -4.21
C ALA A 193 108.45 35.70 -4.75
N VAL A 194 108.43 36.37 -5.89
CA VAL A 194 107.17 36.84 -6.55
C VAL A 194 106.36 35.67 -7.05
N VAL A 195 106.98 34.65 -7.64
CA VAL A 195 106.24 33.42 -8.09
C VAL A 195 105.68 32.66 -6.92
N ALA A 196 106.51 32.47 -5.86
CA ALA A 196 106.01 31.76 -4.67
C ALA A 196 104.84 32.50 -3.98
N SER A 197 104.92 33.84 -3.87
CA SER A 197 103.78 34.62 -3.36
C SER A 197 102.50 34.52 -4.26
N GLN A 198 102.72 34.46 -5.56
CA GLN A 198 101.58 34.28 -6.48
C GLN A 198 100.99 32.88 -6.36
N ILE A 199 101.77 31.82 -6.19
CA ILE A 199 101.35 30.44 -5.93
C ILE A 199 100.62 30.38 -4.60
N GLN A 200 101.10 31.04 -3.54
CA GLN A 200 100.43 31.13 -2.24
C GLN A 200 99.05 31.74 -2.36
N LYS A 201 98.96 32.86 -3.04
CA LYS A 201 97.64 33.54 -3.29
C LYS A 201 96.68 32.65 -4.05
N LEU A 202 97.09 31.90 -5.06
CA LEU A 202 96.32 30.96 -5.83
C LEU A 202 95.88 29.76 -4.93
N ALA A 203 96.71 29.27 -4.07
CA ALA A 203 96.43 28.22 -3.11
C ALA A 203 95.32 28.67 -2.08
N GLU A 204 95.47 29.89 -1.52
CA GLU A 204 94.52 30.48 -0.63
C GLU A 204 93.11 30.65 -1.35
N GLN A 205 93.13 31.14 -2.60
CA GLN A 205 91.88 31.26 -3.42
C GLN A 205 91.25 29.92 -3.72
N SER A 206 92.05 28.88 -4.01
CA SER A 206 91.60 27.53 -4.26
C SER A 206 90.95 26.91 -3.00
N ASN A 207 91.59 27.10 -1.82
CA ASN A 207 91.04 26.65 -0.55
C ASN A 207 89.70 27.30 -0.23
N GLU A 208 89.65 28.65 -0.38
CA GLU A 208 88.37 29.39 -0.18
C GLU A 208 87.28 28.93 -1.13
N SER A 209 87.57 28.69 -2.43
CA SER A 209 86.68 28.17 -3.39
C SER A 209 86.17 26.75 -3.06
N ALA A 210 87.13 25.87 -2.62
CA ALA A 210 86.80 24.52 -2.19
C ALA A 210 85.83 24.53 -0.97
N ARG A 211 86.12 25.39 0.01
CA ARG A 211 85.28 25.58 1.19
C ARG A 211 83.84 26.00 0.79
N GLN A 212 83.73 27.00 -0.10
CA GLN A 212 82.44 27.43 -0.61
C GLN A 212 81.62 26.31 -1.34
N ILE A 213 82.32 25.48 -2.15
CA ILE A 213 81.74 24.31 -2.77
C ILE A 213 81.30 23.29 -1.71
N GLY A 214 82.14 23.05 -0.67
CA GLY A 214 81.80 22.19 0.45
C GLY A 214 80.51 22.60 1.18
N ASP A 215 80.39 23.92 1.43
CA ASP A 215 79.12 24.47 2.03
C ASP A 215 77.91 24.26 1.17
N ILE A 216 78.03 24.49 -0.16
CA ILE A 216 76.91 24.24 -1.13
C ILE A 216 76.56 22.76 -1.15
N ILE A 217 77.54 21.85 -1.11
CA ILE A 217 77.30 20.41 -1.11
C ILE A 217 76.63 19.95 0.20
N ASN A 218 77.04 20.47 1.35
CA ASN A 218 76.41 20.19 2.62
C ASN A 218 74.90 20.64 2.62
N GLN A 219 74.62 21.83 2.08
CA GLN A 219 73.27 22.31 1.90
C GLN A 219 72.47 21.41 0.96
N LEU A 220 73.00 21.00 -0.18
CA LEU A 220 72.39 20.09 -1.14
C LEU A 220 72.02 18.73 -0.50
N MET A 221 72.93 18.19 0.32
CA MET A 221 72.71 16.94 1.06
C MET A 221 71.59 17.09 2.06
N ALA A 222 71.52 18.17 2.83
CA ALA A 222 70.45 18.46 3.78
C ALA A 222 69.10 18.61 3.07
N ASP A 223 69.02 19.31 1.92
CA ASP A 223 67.82 19.46 1.11
C ASP A 223 67.39 18.14 0.48
N SER A 224 68.32 17.29 0.08
CA SER A 224 67.99 15.93 -0.43
C SER A 224 67.40 15.03 0.66
N GLU A 225 67.99 15.05 1.88
CA GLU A 225 67.44 14.30 3.02
C GLU A 225 66.03 14.74 3.38
N LYS A 226 65.77 16.04 3.43
CA LYS A 226 64.44 16.60 3.66
C LYS A 226 63.43 16.18 2.55
N SER A 227 63.89 16.11 1.30
CA SER A 227 63.09 15.65 0.17
C SER A 227 62.70 14.18 0.32
N VAL A 228 63.64 13.31 0.78
CA VAL A 228 63.35 11.90 1.08
C VAL A 228 62.29 11.75 2.16
N ASP A 229 62.38 12.53 3.24
CA ASP A 229 61.39 12.45 4.32
C ASP A 229 60.03 12.94 3.84
N THR A 230 59.95 14.02 3.06
CA THR A 230 58.69 14.46 2.43
C THR A 230 58.09 13.38 1.55
N MET A 231 58.90 12.62 0.79
CA MET A 231 58.39 11.51 -0.04
C MET A 231 57.82 10.36 0.78
N LYS A 232 58.41 10.03 1.95
CA LYS A 232 57.85 9.03 2.86
C LYS A 232 56.47 9.46 3.39
N ASP A 233 56.33 10.73 3.76
CA ASP A 233 55.03 11.29 4.19
C ASP A 233 53.99 11.20 3.08
N VAL A 234 54.33 11.55 1.83
CA VAL A 234 53.44 11.45 0.67
C VAL A 234 53.06 9.98 0.39
N GLN A 235 54.04 9.03 0.51
CA GLN A 235 53.70 7.60 0.37
C GLN A 235 52.66 7.15 1.41
N GLN A 236 52.77 7.60 2.66
CA GLN A 236 51.81 7.30 3.70
C GLN A 236 50.44 7.90 3.40
N VAL A 237 50.38 9.15 2.91
CA VAL A 237 49.12 9.80 2.49
C VAL A 237 48.44 9.02 1.37
N ILE A 238 49.21 8.61 0.34
CA ILE A 238 48.65 7.82 -0.78
C ILE A 238 48.18 6.44 -0.29
N GLY A 239 48.88 5.81 0.67
CA GLY A 239 48.40 4.56 1.27
C GLY A 239 47.03 4.69 1.95
N ARG A 240 46.79 5.79 2.69
CA ARG A 240 45.48 6.10 3.28
C ARG A 240 44.45 6.43 2.22
N GLN A 241 44.84 7.09 1.13
CA GLN A 241 43.95 7.40 0.02
C GLN A 241 43.41 6.12 -0.67
N ASP A 242 44.26 5.10 -0.84
CA ASP A 242 43.87 3.81 -1.37
C ASP A 242 42.79 3.13 -0.49
N GLU A 243 42.99 3.18 0.85
CA GLU A 243 42.01 2.64 1.80
C GLU A 243 40.67 3.37 1.68
N TYR A 244 40.66 4.70 1.58
CA TYR A 244 39.42 5.47 1.40
C TYR A 244 38.74 5.19 0.06
N VAL A 245 39.52 5.00 -1.01
CA VAL A 245 38.97 4.62 -2.32
C VAL A 245 38.30 3.25 -2.24
N ALA A 246 38.95 2.25 -1.63
CA ALA A 246 38.40 0.91 -1.46
C ALA A 246 37.11 0.91 -0.62
N ASN A 247 37.09 1.61 0.52
CA ASN A 247 35.90 1.73 1.37
C ASN A 247 34.76 2.46 0.65
N THR A 248 35.06 3.43 -0.21
CA THR A 248 34.06 4.15 -1.00
C THR A 248 33.52 3.26 -2.09
N GLU A 249 34.32 2.44 -2.75
CA GLU A 249 33.92 1.45 -3.75
C GLU A 249 32.93 0.43 -3.13
N GLU A 250 33.25 -0.11 -1.94
CA GLU A 250 32.36 -1.02 -1.20
C GLU A 250 31.00 -0.34 -0.89
N SER A 251 31.03 0.92 -0.40
CA SER A 251 29.80 1.68 -0.13
C SER A 251 28.94 1.87 -1.38
N PHE A 252 29.53 2.09 -2.56
CA PHE A 252 28.77 2.19 -3.80
C PHE A 252 28.22 0.84 -4.27
N HIS A 253 28.87 -0.27 -3.97
CA HIS A 253 28.30 -1.60 -4.19
C HIS A 253 27.06 -1.82 -3.32
N GLU A 254 27.10 -1.46 -2.04
CA GLU A 254 25.92 -1.52 -1.15
C GLU A 254 24.77 -0.62 -1.65
N VAL A 255 25.08 0.58 -2.13
CA VAL A 255 24.09 1.49 -2.75
C VAL A 255 23.45 0.84 -3.97
N ASN A 256 24.24 0.20 -4.84
CA ASN A 256 23.73 -0.48 -6.03
C ASN A 256 22.81 -1.66 -5.67
N ASP A 257 23.16 -2.43 -4.65
CA ASP A 257 22.30 -3.51 -4.11
C ASP A 257 21.00 -2.95 -3.52
N GLY A 258 21.05 -1.82 -2.83
CA GLY A 258 19.88 -1.11 -2.32
C GLY A 258 18.95 -0.64 -3.44
N ILE A 259 19.53 -0.11 -4.52
CA ILE A 259 18.76 0.30 -5.72
C ILE A 259 18.11 -0.92 -6.38
N GLN A 260 18.80 -2.05 -6.51
CA GLN A 260 18.22 -3.28 -7.07
C GLN A 260 17.03 -3.78 -6.25
N LYS A 261 17.14 -3.81 -4.93
CA LYS A 261 16.01 -4.14 -4.03
C LYS A 261 14.83 -3.16 -4.19
N SER A 262 15.12 -1.87 -4.40
CA SER A 262 14.09 -0.87 -4.66
C SER A 262 13.36 -1.12 -5.98
N ILE A 263 14.07 -1.49 -7.05
CA ILE A 263 13.50 -1.86 -8.36
C ILE A 263 12.58 -3.09 -8.22
N ASP A 264 13.00 -4.11 -7.47
CA ASP A 264 12.19 -5.30 -7.22
C ASP A 264 10.95 -4.98 -6.39
N GLY A 265 11.08 -4.08 -5.39
CA GLY A 265 9.95 -3.54 -4.63
C GLY A 265 8.95 -2.79 -5.49
N ILE A 266 9.42 -1.91 -6.37
CA ILE A 266 8.58 -1.16 -7.32
C ILE A 266 7.81 -2.13 -8.24
N ARG A 267 8.44 -3.20 -8.72
CA ARG A 267 7.76 -4.23 -9.53
C ARG A 267 6.65 -4.92 -8.73
N THR A 268 6.92 -5.27 -7.48
CA THR A 268 5.92 -5.89 -6.61
C THR A 268 4.72 -4.96 -6.35
N ILE A 269 4.96 -3.64 -6.18
CA ILE A 269 3.89 -2.65 -6.03
C ILE A 269 3.04 -2.59 -7.31
N ALA A 270 3.67 -2.57 -8.49
CA ALA A 270 2.96 -2.58 -9.78
C ALA A 270 2.04 -3.81 -9.93
N GLU A 271 2.54 -5.01 -9.61
CA GLU A 271 1.75 -6.24 -9.64
C GLU A 271 0.56 -6.19 -8.68
N LYS A 272 0.75 -5.61 -7.48
CA LYS A 272 -0.34 -5.45 -6.50
C LYS A 272 -1.36 -4.39 -6.94
N THR A 273 -0.92 -3.32 -7.58
CA THR A 273 -1.82 -2.28 -8.13
C THR A 273 -2.70 -2.85 -9.24
N GLU A 274 -2.15 -3.71 -10.10
CA GLU A 274 -2.93 -4.45 -11.10
C GLU A 274 -3.98 -5.36 -10.46
N GLN A 275 -3.62 -6.09 -9.39
CA GLN A 275 -4.57 -6.91 -8.63
C GLN A 275 -5.68 -6.07 -7.98
N LEU A 276 -5.35 -4.87 -7.50
CA LEU A 276 -6.33 -3.93 -6.94
C LEU A 276 -7.31 -3.46 -8.02
N ASP A 277 -6.85 -3.15 -9.25
CA ASP A 277 -7.75 -2.78 -10.34
C ASP A 277 -8.69 -3.91 -10.73
N GLN A 278 -8.19 -5.14 -10.81
CA GLN A 278 -9.02 -6.31 -11.06
C GLN A 278 -10.08 -6.53 -9.94
N ALA A 279 -9.71 -6.29 -8.67
CA ALA A 279 -10.63 -6.36 -7.56
C ALA A 279 -11.69 -5.25 -7.63
N ARG A 280 -11.30 -4.02 -8.00
CA ARG A 280 -12.18 -2.89 -8.21
C ARG A 280 -13.24 -3.19 -9.27
N VAL A 281 -12.85 -3.78 -10.40
CA VAL A 281 -13.80 -4.19 -11.46
C VAL A 281 -14.85 -5.15 -10.92
N LYS A 282 -14.47 -6.14 -10.12
CA LYS A 282 -15.43 -7.06 -9.49
C LYS A 282 -16.37 -6.35 -8.51
N VAL A 283 -15.89 -5.33 -7.80
CA VAL A 283 -16.76 -4.53 -6.92
C VAL A 283 -17.77 -3.73 -7.74
N VAL A 284 -17.40 -3.21 -8.93
CA VAL A 284 -18.35 -2.57 -9.86
C VAL A 284 -19.50 -3.51 -10.20
N ASP A 285 -19.20 -4.76 -10.58
CA ASP A 285 -20.22 -5.76 -10.93
C ASP A 285 -21.18 -6.03 -9.75
N VAL A 286 -20.61 -6.14 -8.53
CA VAL A 286 -21.43 -6.34 -7.31
C VAL A 286 -22.34 -5.14 -7.06
N VAL A 287 -21.82 -3.93 -7.17
CA VAL A 287 -22.57 -2.69 -6.96
C VAL A 287 -23.73 -2.57 -7.99
N GLN A 288 -23.47 -2.89 -9.26
CA GLN A 288 -24.52 -2.92 -10.30
C GLN A 288 -25.62 -3.94 -9.98
N ASN A 289 -25.24 -5.13 -9.52
CA ASN A 289 -26.22 -6.15 -9.11
C ASN A 289 -27.05 -5.69 -7.90
N LEU A 290 -26.44 -5.02 -6.91
CA LEU A 290 -27.15 -4.47 -5.76
C LEU A 290 -28.14 -3.37 -6.16
N THR A 291 -27.81 -2.55 -7.17
CA THR A 291 -28.74 -1.56 -7.73
C THR A 291 -29.96 -2.25 -8.36
N ALA A 292 -29.72 -3.27 -9.17
CA ALA A 292 -30.82 -4.02 -9.80
C ALA A 292 -31.74 -4.71 -8.76
N ILE A 293 -31.16 -5.27 -7.69
CA ILE A 293 -31.93 -5.87 -6.58
C ILE A 293 -32.75 -4.80 -5.84
N ALA A 294 -32.20 -3.60 -5.61
CA ALA A 294 -32.96 -2.52 -4.98
C ALA A 294 -34.16 -2.07 -5.83
N GLU A 295 -33.98 -1.97 -7.15
CA GLU A 295 -35.05 -1.65 -8.09
C GLU A 295 -36.12 -2.77 -8.14
N GLU A 296 -35.70 -4.03 -8.16
CA GLU A 296 -36.58 -5.19 -8.13
C GLU A 296 -37.39 -5.25 -6.81
N ASN A 297 -36.72 -5.01 -5.67
CA ASN A 297 -37.39 -4.94 -4.36
C ASN A 297 -38.45 -3.81 -4.33
N ALA A 298 -38.13 -2.64 -4.88
CA ALA A 298 -39.07 -1.52 -4.94
C ALA A 298 -40.30 -1.87 -5.78
N ALA A 299 -40.12 -2.43 -6.99
CA ALA A 299 -41.21 -2.85 -7.86
C ALA A 299 -42.06 -3.99 -7.24
N GLY A 300 -41.40 -5.00 -6.65
CA GLY A 300 -42.08 -6.10 -5.95
C GLY A 300 -42.89 -5.65 -4.73
N THR A 301 -42.41 -4.60 -4.03
CA THR A 301 -43.15 -3.98 -2.92
C THR A 301 -44.41 -3.27 -3.39
N GLU A 302 -44.38 -2.55 -4.51
CA GLU A 302 -45.54 -1.90 -5.10
C GLU A 302 -46.60 -2.94 -5.51
N GLU A 303 -46.22 -4.03 -6.17
CA GLU A 303 -47.12 -5.11 -6.58
C GLU A 303 -47.71 -5.82 -5.36
N THR A 304 -46.90 -6.12 -4.34
CA THR A 304 -47.34 -6.78 -3.11
C THR A 304 -48.31 -5.87 -2.34
N SER A 305 -48.07 -4.55 -2.30
CA SER A 305 -48.97 -3.59 -1.68
C SER A 305 -50.34 -3.53 -2.38
N ALA A 306 -50.35 -3.53 -3.71
CA ALA A 306 -51.63 -3.59 -4.48
C ALA A 306 -52.39 -4.88 -4.18
N SER A 307 -51.71 -6.02 -4.12
CA SER A 307 -52.31 -7.31 -3.79
C SER A 307 -52.88 -7.37 -2.34
N ALA A 308 -52.14 -6.80 -1.38
CA ALA A 308 -52.56 -6.70 0.01
C ALA A 308 -53.84 -5.85 0.14
N ALA A 309 -53.90 -4.72 -0.56
CA ALA A 309 -55.07 -3.85 -0.59
C ALA A 309 -56.29 -4.56 -1.20
N GLU A 310 -56.14 -5.37 -2.26
CA GLU A 310 -57.18 -6.16 -2.86
C GLU A 310 -57.73 -7.23 -1.89
N VAL A 311 -56.84 -7.94 -1.18
CA VAL A 311 -57.21 -8.90 -0.14
C VAL A 311 -57.97 -8.21 0.99
N GLY A 312 -57.52 -7.04 1.47
CA GLY A 312 -58.20 -6.23 2.48
C GLY A 312 -59.63 -5.84 2.06
N ASN A 313 -59.82 -5.40 0.81
CA ASN A 313 -61.13 -5.10 0.25
C ASN A 313 -62.04 -6.35 0.19
N THR A 314 -61.48 -7.49 -0.22
CA THR A 314 -62.21 -8.77 -0.27
C THR A 314 -62.65 -9.21 1.12
N MET A 315 -61.78 -9.04 2.14
CA MET A 315 -62.14 -9.37 3.52
C MET A 315 -63.24 -8.46 4.08
N THR A 316 -63.26 -7.20 3.70
CA THR A 316 -64.33 -6.25 4.06
C THR A 316 -65.66 -6.70 3.45
N GLN A 317 -65.69 -7.07 2.18
CA GLN A 317 -66.87 -7.62 1.51
C GLN A 317 -67.32 -8.93 2.16
N MET A 318 -66.37 -9.83 2.51
CA MET A 318 -66.70 -11.08 3.19
C MET A 318 -67.34 -10.84 4.56
N ALA A 319 -66.86 -9.86 5.33
CA ALA A 319 -67.46 -9.49 6.62
C ALA A 319 -68.92 -8.96 6.44
N ASP A 320 -69.17 -8.15 5.40
CA ASP A 320 -70.50 -7.64 5.08
C ASP A 320 -71.45 -8.75 4.65
N GLU A 321 -70.99 -9.69 3.80
CA GLU A 321 -71.81 -10.85 3.39
C GLU A 321 -72.08 -11.78 4.56
N ALA A 322 -71.09 -12.02 5.44
CA ALA A 322 -71.26 -12.79 6.66
C ALA A 322 -72.35 -12.17 7.55
N LYS A 323 -72.32 -10.86 7.73
CA LYS A 323 -73.39 -10.14 8.47
C LYS A 323 -74.72 -10.29 7.81
N HIS A 324 -74.83 -10.18 6.48
CA HIS A 324 -76.06 -10.35 5.73
C HIS A 324 -76.60 -11.77 5.90
N LEU A 325 -75.77 -12.81 5.83
CA LEU A 325 -76.19 -14.21 6.06
C LEU A 325 -76.66 -14.43 7.51
N SER A 326 -76.04 -13.83 8.50
CA SER A 326 -76.45 -13.84 9.89
C SER A 326 -77.84 -13.19 10.07
N ASP A 327 -78.07 -12.05 9.40
CA ASP A 327 -79.42 -11.41 9.40
C ASP A 327 -80.48 -12.27 8.76
N ILE A 328 -80.18 -12.99 7.67
CA ILE A 328 -81.10 -13.94 7.02
C ILE A 328 -81.37 -15.10 7.98
N ALA A 329 -80.36 -15.70 8.62
CA ALA A 329 -80.58 -16.77 9.57
C ALA A 329 -81.44 -16.36 10.75
N ASN A 330 -81.29 -15.18 11.30
CA ASN A 330 -82.08 -14.63 12.37
C ASN A 330 -83.60 -14.44 11.89
N LYS A 331 -83.80 -13.88 10.70
CA LYS A 331 -85.12 -13.73 10.13
C LYS A 331 -85.81 -15.07 9.85
N MET A 332 -85.04 -16.07 9.41
CA MET A 332 -85.57 -17.45 9.22
C MET A 332 -86.04 -18.03 10.57
N GLU A 333 -85.18 -17.90 11.62
CA GLU A 333 -85.55 -18.34 12.96
C GLU A 333 -86.77 -17.60 13.49
N GLU A 334 -86.87 -16.27 13.33
CA GLU A 334 -87.99 -15.47 13.72
C GLU A 334 -89.27 -15.91 13.01
N ASN A 335 -89.23 -16.12 11.68
CA ASN A 335 -90.36 -16.58 10.89
C ASN A 335 -90.81 -17.97 11.28
N VAL A 336 -89.98 -18.82 11.70
CA VAL A 336 -90.32 -20.19 12.10
C VAL A 336 -90.80 -20.26 13.53
N ASN A 337 -90.30 -19.39 14.44
CA ASN A 337 -90.80 -19.30 15.83
C ASN A 337 -92.28 -18.93 15.98
N VAL A 338 -92.88 -18.44 14.90
CA VAL A 338 -94.37 -18.23 14.85
C VAL A 338 -95.13 -19.59 14.90
N PHE A 339 -94.48 -20.65 14.49
CA PHE A 339 -95.07 -21.98 14.54
C PHE A 339 -94.71 -22.64 15.91
N VAL A 340 -95.71 -22.74 16.78
CA VAL A 340 -95.59 -23.46 18.05
C VAL A 340 -95.50 -24.96 17.76
N VAL A 341 -94.33 -25.54 17.95
CA VAL A 341 -94.01 -26.98 17.81
C VAL A 341 -93.93 -27.55 19.21
N ASP A 342 -94.72 -28.61 19.54
CA ASP A 342 -94.47 -29.34 20.78
C ASP A 342 -93.16 -30.01 20.71
N GLU A 343 -92.23 -29.70 21.67
CA GLU A 343 -91.05 -30.50 21.93
C GLU A 343 -91.51 -31.91 22.36
N THR A 344 -91.24 -32.92 21.54
CA THR A 344 -91.42 -34.32 21.86
C THR A 344 -90.24 -34.83 22.64
#